data_5855351d032f957bf31ff16d26866e70
#
_entry.id   5855351d032f957bf31ff16d26866e70
#
_cell.length_a   1.000
_cell.length_b   1.000
_cell.length_c   1.000
_cell.angle_alpha   90.00
_cell.angle_beta   90.00
_cell.angle_gamma   90.00
#
_symmetry.space_group_name_H-M   'P 1'
#
loop_
_entity.id
_entity.type
_entity.pdbx_description
1 polymer ?
#
loop_
_entity_poly.entity_id
_entity_poly.type
_entity_poly.pdbx_seq_one_letter_code
_entity_poly.pdbx_strand_id
1 'polypeptide(L)'
;MREQRQGGGKDEKGMKVDIPVQGKVIARYGLTAQAMVHMEECAELTQAISKMNRAREAGINDSDARFNLVEEMADVLICMEQIQEIYNIRSLEIQEMIIRKCRRQDERL
;
A
#
# COMPACT_ATOMS: atom_id res chain seq x y z
N MET A 1 9.84 17.72 -16.65
CA MET A 1 9.93 16.96 -16.22
C MET A 1 9.67 16.82 -15.29
N ARG A 2 9.63 17.02 -15.19
CA ARG A 2 9.48 16.53 -14.25
C ARG A 2 10.11 16.20 -13.53
N GLU A 3 10.38 16.02 -13.46
CA GLU A 3 11.10 15.45 -12.80
C GLU A 3 11.50 15.06 -12.13
N GLN A 4 11.44 15.28 -12.23
CA GLN A 4 11.84 14.62 -11.62
C GLN A 4 11.90 14.41 -10.85
N ARG A 5 11.91 14.57 -10.85
CA ARG A 5 11.90 13.98 -10.02
C ARG A 5 12.37 13.60 -9.45
N GLN A 6 12.63 13.75 -9.67
CA GLN A 6 13.12 13.11 -9.18
C GLN A 6 12.96 12.62 -8.38
N GLY A 7 12.75 12.82 -8.54
CA GLY A 7 12.62 12.41 -7.58
C GLY A 7 12.79 11.46 -6.82
N GLY A 8 12.81 10.87 -6.88
CA GLY A 8 12.76 9.80 -6.23
C GLY A 8 13.55 9.61 -5.06
N GLY A 9 14.67 9.56 -5.21
CA GLY A 9 15.48 9.04 -4.22
C GLY A 9 15.16 9.35 -2.87
N LYS A 10 14.84 10.44 -2.69
CA LYS A 10 14.52 10.82 -1.51
C LYS A 10 13.56 10.06 -0.84
N ASP A 11 13.00 9.21 -1.46
CA ASP A 11 11.90 8.55 -0.87
C ASP A 11 12.21 7.25 -0.26
N GLU A 12 13.41 7.05 0.19
CA GLU A 12 13.73 5.86 0.89
C GLU A 12 12.91 5.71 2.15
N LYS A 13 12.55 6.82 2.77
CA LYS A 13 11.77 6.76 3.96
C LYS A 13 10.31 6.65 3.73
N GLY A 14 9.84 7.17 2.66
CA GLY A 14 8.43 7.15 2.38
C GLY A 14 8.20 6.40 1.12
N MET A 15 7.44 5.37 1.19
CA MET A 15 7.07 4.67 -0.01
C MET A 15 6.10 5.51 -0.79
N LYS A 16 6.38 5.66 -2.05
CA LYS A 16 5.54 6.45 -2.89
C LYS A 16 5.26 5.71 -4.16
N VAL A 17 3.99 5.58 -4.46
CA VAL A 17 3.55 4.99 -5.71
C VAL A 17 3.24 6.14 -6.64
N ASP A 18 4.09 6.31 -7.65
CA ASP A 18 3.93 7.42 -8.56
C ASP A 18 3.93 6.87 -9.97
N ILE A 19 2.91 6.09 -10.26
CA ILE A 19 2.82 5.39 -11.54
C ILE A 19 1.77 6.06 -12.40
N PRO A 20 2.17 6.66 -13.52
CA PRO A 20 1.22 7.36 -14.38
C PRO A 20 0.06 6.50 -14.87
N VAL A 21 0.25 5.18 -14.86
CA VAL A 21 -0.78 4.27 -15.34
C VAL A 21 -2.01 4.24 -14.45
N GLN A 22 -1.90 4.73 -13.21
CA GLN A 22 -3.03 4.64 -12.29
C GLN A 22 -4.28 5.36 -12.80
N GLY A 23 -4.11 6.56 -13.33
CA GLY A 23 -5.24 7.29 -13.90
C GLY A 23 -5.86 6.56 -15.06
N LYS A 24 -5.06 5.87 -15.85
CA LYS A 24 -5.56 5.11 -16.99
C LYS A 24 -6.37 3.91 -16.55
N VAL A 25 -5.96 3.26 -15.48
CA VAL A 25 -6.67 2.11 -14.95
C VAL A 25 -8.06 2.54 -14.47
N ILE A 26 -8.12 3.63 -13.73
CA ILE A 26 -9.40 4.15 -13.23
C ILE A 26 -10.31 4.54 -14.39
N ALA A 27 -9.77 5.22 -15.39
CA ALA A 27 -10.56 5.64 -16.53
C ALA A 27 -11.12 4.44 -17.31
N ARG A 28 -10.37 3.36 -17.37
CA ARG A 28 -10.79 2.20 -18.15
C ARG A 28 -11.83 1.35 -17.41
N TYR A 29 -11.62 1.10 -16.13
CA TYR A 29 -12.43 0.12 -15.40
C TYR A 29 -13.51 0.74 -14.53
N GLY A 30 -13.47 2.05 -14.31
CA GLY A 30 -14.48 2.73 -13.52
C GLY A 30 -14.18 2.74 -12.04
N LEU A 31 -14.79 3.66 -11.35
CA LEU A 31 -14.50 3.90 -9.94
C LEU A 31 -14.98 2.77 -9.03
N THR A 32 -16.20 2.30 -9.25
CA THR A 32 -16.77 1.27 -8.39
C THR A 32 -16.02 -0.04 -8.50
N ALA A 33 -15.68 -0.44 -9.72
CA ALA A 33 -14.94 -1.68 -9.93
C ALA A 33 -13.59 -1.63 -9.25
N GLN A 34 -12.90 -0.49 -9.31
CA GLN A 34 -11.59 -0.36 -8.69
C GLN A 34 -11.70 -0.37 -7.17
N ALA A 35 -12.74 0.23 -6.61
CA ALA A 35 -12.95 0.19 -5.17
C ALA A 35 -13.11 -1.25 -4.69
N MET A 36 -13.81 -2.08 -5.44
CA MET A 36 -13.97 -3.49 -5.07
C MET A 36 -12.66 -4.26 -5.13
N VAL A 37 -11.83 -3.96 -6.12
CA VAL A 37 -10.51 -4.59 -6.22
C VAL A 37 -9.69 -4.28 -4.98
N HIS A 38 -9.77 -3.07 -4.46
CA HIS A 38 -9.03 -2.71 -3.25
C HIS A 38 -9.45 -3.55 -2.04
N MET A 39 -10.74 -3.86 -1.93
CA MET A 39 -11.20 -4.69 -0.84
C MET A 39 -10.60 -6.08 -0.92
N GLU A 40 -10.50 -6.61 -2.14
CA GLU A 40 -9.90 -7.93 -2.35
C GLU A 40 -8.41 -7.93 -2.02
N GLU A 41 -7.70 -6.88 -2.41
CA GLU A 41 -6.27 -6.79 -2.15
C GLU A 41 -5.97 -6.72 -0.66
N CYS A 42 -6.80 -6.04 0.11
CA CYS A 42 -6.62 -6.02 1.55
C CYS A 42 -6.81 -7.40 2.16
N ALA A 43 -7.75 -8.18 1.65
CA ALA A 43 -7.97 -9.54 2.13
C ALA A 43 -6.77 -10.44 1.80
N GLU A 44 -6.19 -10.26 0.62
CA GLU A 44 -5.03 -11.05 0.22
C GLU A 44 -3.80 -10.72 1.07
N LEU A 45 -3.64 -9.45 1.44
CA LEU A 45 -2.56 -9.07 2.34
C LEU A 45 -2.72 -9.76 3.70
N THR A 46 -3.94 -9.79 4.21
CA THR A 46 -4.22 -10.47 5.48
C THR A 46 -3.82 -11.93 5.42
N GLN A 47 -4.15 -12.61 4.32
CA GLN A 47 -3.78 -14.00 4.14
C GLN A 47 -2.27 -14.18 4.05
N ALA A 48 -1.58 -13.26 3.37
CA ALA A 48 -0.14 -13.35 3.22
C ALA A 48 0.58 -13.21 4.57
N ILE A 49 0.09 -12.32 5.42
CA ILE A 49 0.64 -12.16 6.77
C ILE A 49 0.45 -13.45 7.57
N SER A 50 -0.73 -14.05 7.47
CA SER A 50 -1.02 -15.28 8.17
C SER A 50 -0.10 -16.42 7.72
N LYS A 51 0.13 -16.53 6.42
CA LYS A 51 1.04 -17.56 5.88
C LYS A 51 2.48 -17.37 6.38
N MET A 52 2.92 -16.12 6.41
CA MET A 52 4.26 -15.80 6.89
C MET A 52 4.41 -16.20 8.36
N ASN A 53 3.41 -15.88 9.18
CA ASN A 53 3.44 -16.22 10.59
C ASN A 53 3.46 -17.72 10.80
N ARG A 54 2.66 -18.46 10.03
CA ARG A 54 2.65 -19.92 10.14
C ARG A 54 3.99 -20.52 9.78
N ALA A 55 4.63 -20.00 8.74
CA ALA A 55 5.94 -20.51 8.34
C ALA A 55 6.98 -20.27 9.44
N ARG A 56 6.95 -19.09 10.03
CA ARG A 56 7.91 -18.75 11.08
C ARG A 56 7.69 -19.57 12.35
N GLU A 57 6.43 -19.75 12.74
CA GLU A 57 6.12 -20.54 13.93
C GLU A 57 6.48 -22.00 13.76
N ALA A 58 6.35 -22.52 12.53
CA ALA A 58 6.71 -23.89 12.25
C ALA A 58 8.21 -24.10 12.09
N GLY A 59 8.97 -23.01 12.02
CA GLY A 59 10.41 -23.10 11.85
C GLY A 59 10.83 -23.60 10.48
N ILE A 60 9.97 -23.42 9.47
CA ILE A 60 10.30 -23.86 8.13
C ILE A 60 10.79 -22.67 7.30
N ASN A 61 11.32 -22.98 6.12
CA ASN A 61 11.82 -21.95 5.21
C ASN A 61 10.66 -21.05 4.80
N ASP A 62 10.78 -19.75 5.06
CA ASP A 62 9.71 -18.80 4.80
C ASP A 62 9.94 -17.96 3.54
N SER A 63 10.87 -18.35 2.67
CA SER A 63 11.22 -17.55 1.49
C SER A 63 10.02 -17.28 0.59
N ASP A 64 9.23 -18.33 0.31
CA ASP A 64 8.07 -18.16 -0.56
C ASP A 64 6.99 -17.31 0.09
N ALA A 65 6.77 -17.52 1.39
CA ALA A 65 5.80 -16.72 2.12
C ALA A 65 6.23 -15.25 2.18
N ARG A 66 7.52 -15.02 2.31
CA ARG A 66 8.05 -13.65 2.31
C ARG A 66 7.88 -12.99 0.96
N PHE A 67 8.19 -13.71 -0.11
CA PHE A 67 8.03 -13.17 -1.45
C PHE A 67 6.57 -12.79 -1.71
N ASN A 68 5.65 -13.69 -1.34
CA ASN A 68 4.24 -13.44 -1.48
C ASN A 68 3.79 -12.23 -0.66
N LEU A 69 4.30 -12.10 0.56
CA LEU A 69 3.95 -10.97 1.41
C LEU A 69 4.39 -9.65 0.78
N VAL A 70 5.60 -9.61 0.22
CA VAL A 70 6.10 -8.41 -0.44
C VAL A 70 5.22 -8.05 -1.64
N GLU A 71 4.81 -9.06 -2.42
CA GLU A 71 3.92 -8.81 -3.55
C GLU A 71 2.59 -8.20 -3.10
N GLU A 72 2.00 -8.76 -2.04
CA GLU A 72 0.71 -8.25 -1.57
C GLU A 72 0.85 -6.85 -0.97
N MET A 73 1.94 -6.56 -0.31
CA MET A 73 2.19 -5.21 0.18
C MET A 73 2.28 -4.21 -0.97
N ALA A 74 2.96 -4.60 -2.05
CA ALA A 74 3.06 -3.75 -3.23
C ALA A 74 1.69 -3.50 -3.83
N ASP A 75 0.88 -4.55 -3.96
CA ASP A 75 -0.46 -4.44 -4.53
C ASP A 75 -1.33 -3.49 -3.69
N VAL A 76 -1.25 -3.60 -2.37
CA VAL A 76 -2.03 -2.72 -1.48
C VAL A 76 -1.60 -1.28 -1.63
N LEU A 77 -0.30 -1.02 -1.74
CA LEU A 77 0.17 0.35 -1.92
C LEU A 77 -0.32 0.95 -3.24
N ILE A 78 -0.29 0.14 -4.31
CA ILE A 78 -0.81 0.58 -5.60
C ILE A 78 -2.30 0.89 -5.48
N CYS A 79 -3.04 0.02 -4.81
CA CYS A 79 -4.47 0.23 -4.61
C CYS A 79 -4.76 1.48 -3.80
N MET A 80 -3.95 1.76 -2.77
CA MET A 80 -4.13 2.96 -1.99
C MET A 80 -3.96 4.22 -2.82
N GLU A 81 -2.99 4.21 -3.75
CA GLU A 81 -2.81 5.32 -4.64
C GLU A 81 -4.06 5.54 -5.50
N GLN A 82 -4.67 4.44 -5.96
CA GLN A 82 -5.89 4.52 -6.74
C GLN A 82 -7.06 5.05 -5.92
N ILE A 83 -7.17 4.66 -4.65
CA ILE A 83 -8.21 5.17 -3.76
C ILE A 83 -8.07 6.68 -3.58
N GLN A 84 -6.85 7.16 -3.44
CA GLN A 84 -6.61 8.58 -3.34
C GLN A 84 -7.12 9.31 -4.57
N GLU A 85 -6.88 8.72 -5.75
CA GLU A 85 -7.33 9.32 -7.00
C GLU A 85 -8.85 9.30 -7.08
N ILE A 86 -9.46 8.17 -6.72
CA ILE A 86 -10.92 8.01 -6.79
C ILE A 86 -11.64 9.03 -5.92
N TYR A 87 -11.17 9.21 -4.70
CA TYR A 87 -11.86 10.05 -3.72
C TYR A 87 -11.19 11.40 -3.50
N ASN A 88 -10.20 11.71 -4.32
CA ASN A 88 -9.48 12.99 -4.27
C ASN A 88 -8.92 13.26 -2.87
N ILE A 89 -8.28 12.24 -2.30
CA ILE A 89 -7.62 12.35 -1.00
C ILE A 89 -6.15 12.67 -1.23
N ARG A 90 -5.67 13.73 -0.58
CA ARG A 90 -4.29 14.14 -0.75
C ARG A 90 -3.38 13.41 0.23
N SER A 91 -2.15 13.20 -0.20
CA SER A 91 -1.16 12.52 0.64
C SER A 91 -0.96 13.25 1.96
N LEU A 92 -1.06 14.57 1.97
CA LEU A 92 -0.91 15.34 3.19
C LEU A 92 -1.97 14.99 4.23
N GLU A 93 -3.20 14.72 3.79
CA GLU A 93 -4.27 14.34 4.71
C GLU A 93 -3.94 13.03 5.38
N ILE A 94 -3.41 12.08 4.61
CA ILE A 94 -3.02 10.78 5.16
C ILE A 94 -1.85 10.96 6.12
N GLN A 95 -0.88 11.75 5.74
CA GLN A 95 0.30 11.99 6.54
C GLN A 95 -0.06 12.59 7.91
N GLU A 96 -0.95 13.57 7.91
CA GLU A 96 -1.38 14.20 9.16
C GLU A 96 -2.09 13.20 10.06
N MET A 97 -2.89 12.33 9.47
CA MET A 97 -3.59 11.31 10.26
C MET A 97 -2.61 10.29 10.82
N ILE A 98 -1.59 9.92 10.05
CA ILE A 98 -0.55 9.00 10.53
C ILE A 98 0.14 9.60 11.74
N ILE A 99 0.53 10.86 11.67
CA ILE A 99 1.20 11.53 12.78
C ILE A 99 0.32 11.52 14.02
N ARG A 100 -0.95 11.83 13.86
CA ARG A 100 -1.88 11.86 14.98
C ARG A 100 -2.04 10.49 15.63
N LYS A 101 -2.15 9.45 14.79
CA LYS A 101 -2.34 8.09 15.32
C LYS A 101 -1.08 7.56 15.99
N CYS A 102 0.07 7.85 15.44
CA CYS A 102 1.33 7.43 16.03
C CYS A 102 1.55 8.11 17.39
N ARG A 103 1.19 9.39 17.49
CA ARG A 103 1.30 10.10 18.75
C ARG A 103 0.40 9.48 19.83
N ARG A 104 -0.83 9.12 19.45
CA ARG A 104 -1.75 8.48 20.36
C ARG A 104 -1.23 7.12 20.82
N GLN A 105 -0.62 6.39 19.91
CA GLN A 105 -0.06 5.09 20.23
C GLN A 105 1.10 5.22 21.22
N ASP A 106 1.94 6.21 21.00
CA ASP A 106 3.06 6.48 21.88
C ASP A 106 2.57 6.82 23.30
N GLU A 107 1.49 7.58 23.41
CA GLU A 107 0.93 7.94 24.71
C GLU A 107 0.39 6.74 25.49
N ARG A 108 0.04 5.67 24.77
CA ARG A 108 -0.48 4.47 25.43
C ARG A 108 0.62 3.51 25.88
N LEU A 109 1.83 3.71 25.41
CA LEU A 109 2.93 2.87 25.82
C LEU A 109 3.49 3.33 27.16
#